data_91708ccea1dd4279a0a85b7883e5f5e1
#
_entry.id   91708ccea1dd4279a0a85b7883e5f5e1
#
_cell.length_a   1.000
_cell.length_b   1.000
_cell.length_c   1.000
_cell.angle_alpha   90.00
_cell.angle_beta   90.00
_cell.angle_gamma   90.00
#
_symmetry.space_group_name_H-M   'P 1'
#
loop_
_entity.id
_entity.type
_entity.pdbx_description
1 polymer ?
#
loop_
_entity_poly.entity_id
_entity_poly.type
_entity_poly.pdbx_seq_one_letter_code
_entity_poly.pdbx_strand_id
1 'polypeptide(L)' 'MLVPYDALRRAIDQGYTEVWQLAEYFDVTEDMIKTADHIYRSEGLIQ' A
#
# COMPACT_ATOMS: atom_id res chain seq x y z
N MET A 1 3.20 12.72 0.45
CA MET A 1 3.39 11.84 1.62
C MET A 1 3.33 10.39 1.18
N LEU A 2 4.25 9.59 1.67
CA LEU A 2 4.31 8.17 1.30
C LEU A 2 3.62 7.32 2.36
N VAL A 3 2.87 6.31 1.90
CA VAL A 3 2.20 5.38 2.81
C VAL A 3 3.26 4.55 3.55
N PRO A 4 3.25 4.53 4.89
CA PRO A 4 4.24 3.75 5.64
C PRO A 4 4.06 2.25 5.38
N TYR A 5 5.18 1.53 5.35
CA TYR A 5 5.15 0.09 5.12
C TYR A 5 4.29 -0.64 6.15
N ASP A 6 4.46 -0.30 7.42
CA ASP A 6 3.72 -0.95 8.50
C ASP A 6 2.21 -0.80 8.33
N ALA A 7 1.78 0.41 7.97
CA ALA A 7 0.36 0.67 7.77
C ALA A 7 -0.17 -0.09 6.55
N LEU A 8 0.60 -0.10 5.46
CA LEU A 8 0.21 -0.81 4.26
C LEU A 8 0.09 -2.31 4.54
N ARG A 9 1.05 -2.88 5.24
CA ARG A 9 1.05 -4.29 5.59
C ARG A 9 -0.16 -4.64 6.46
N ARG A 10 -0.46 -3.77 7.43
CA ARG A 10 -1.60 -3.99 8.32
C ARG A 10 -2.92 -3.98 7.54
N ALA A 11 -3.06 -3.05 6.61
CA ALA A 11 -4.27 -2.99 5.79
C ALA A 11 -4.42 -4.26 4.94
N ILE A 12 -3.34 -4.73 4.35
CA ILE A 12 -3.36 -5.96 3.56
C ILE A 12 -3.79 -7.14 4.44
N ASP A 13 -3.27 -7.22 5.65
CA ASP A 13 -3.63 -8.28 6.58
C ASP A 13 -5.10 -8.24 6.96
N GLN A 14 -5.71 -7.06 6.91
CA GLN A 14 -7.14 -6.89 7.20
C GLN A 14 -8.03 -7.18 5.99
N GLY A 15 -7.44 -7.49 4.83
CA GLY A 15 -8.20 -7.82 3.64
C GLY A 15 -8.23 -6.74 2.58
N TYR A 16 -7.57 -5.63 2.77
CA TYR A 16 -7.51 -4.55 1.79
C TYR A 16 -6.39 -4.85 0.80
N THR A 17 -6.66 -5.74 -0.15
CA THR A 17 -5.64 -6.24 -1.07
C THR A 17 -5.66 -5.58 -2.44
N GLU A 18 -6.73 -4.87 -2.76
CA GLU A 18 -6.84 -4.18 -4.05
C GLU A 18 -6.35 -2.75 -3.93
N VAL A 19 -5.81 -2.22 -5.05
CA VAL A 19 -5.28 -0.85 -5.05
C VAL A 19 -6.35 0.15 -4.65
N TRP A 20 -7.55 0.02 -5.20
CA TRP A 20 -8.64 0.96 -4.90
C TRP A 20 -9.05 0.90 -3.42
N GLN A 21 -9.01 -0.30 -2.83
CA GLN A 21 -9.32 -0.45 -1.41
C GLN A 21 -8.29 0.26 -0.54
N LEU A 22 -7.02 0.10 -0.88
CA LEU A 22 -5.94 0.75 -0.13
C LEU A 22 -5.98 2.26 -0.29
N ALA A 23 -6.31 2.72 -1.50
CA ALA A 23 -6.42 4.16 -1.75
C ALA A 23 -7.52 4.77 -0.88
N GLU A 24 -8.66 4.11 -0.76
CA GLU A 24 -9.75 4.59 0.09
C GLU A 24 -9.38 4.49 1.57
N TYR A 25 -8.73 3.43 1.95
CA TYR A 25 -8.35 3.20 3.35
C TYR A 25 -7.43 4.31 3.85
N PHE A 26 -6.47 4.72 3.03
CA PHE A 26 -5.49 5.73 3.41
C PHE A 26 -5.86 7.14 2.95
N ASP A 27 -6.98 7.27 2.23
CA ASP A 27 -7.42 8.56 1.69
C ASP A 27 -6.36 9.19 0.79
N VAL A 28 -5.84 8.39 -0.12
CA VAL A 28 -4.83 8.80 -1.09
C VAL A 28 -5.26 8.35 -2.48
N THR A 29 -4.48 8.72 -3.49
CA THR A 29 -4.76 8.30 -4.86
C THR A 29 -4.25 6.88 -5.10
N GLU A 30 -4.79 6.24 -6.13
CA GLU A 30 -4.31 4.90 -6.52
C GLU A 30 -2.85 4.96 -6.98
N ASP A 31 -2.46 6.06 -7.64
CA ASP A 31 -1.06 6.22 -8.06
C ASP A 31 -0.12 6.18 -6.87
N MET A 32 -0.51 6.78 -5.77
CA MET A 32 0.32 6.76 -4.56
C MET A 32 0.49 5.35 -4.02
N ILE A 33 -0.61 4.58 -4.04
CA ILE A 33 -0.55 3.18 -3.59
C ILE A 33 0.34 2.36 -4.51
N LYS A 34 0.20 2.53 -5.82
CA LYS A 34 1.01 1.80 -6.79
C LYS A 34 2.49 2.12 -6.62
N THR A 35 2.82 3.38 -6.38
CA THR A 35 4.19 3.81 -6.18
C THR A 35 4.77 3.19 -4.91
N ALA A 36 4.03 3.25 -3.82
CA ALA A 36 4.48 2.67 -2.55
C ALA A 36 4.67 1.16 -2.67
N ASP A 37 3.72 0.49 -3.30
CA ASP A 37 3.79 -0.95 -3.50
C ASP A 37 5.03 -1.32 -4.33
N HIS A 38 5.28 -0.58 -5.40
CA HIS A 38 6.44 -0.82 -6.27
C HIS A 38 7.74 -0.68 -5.49
N ILE A 39 7.86 0.38 -4.70
CA ILE A 39 9.06 0.63 -3.92
C ILE A 39 9.30 -0.50 -2.92
N TYR A 40 8.27 -0.89 -2.19
CA TYR A 40 8.42 -1.92 -1.16
C TYR A 40 8.74 -3.29 -1.77
N ARG A 41 8.15 -3.60 -2.94
CA ARG A 41 8.46 -4.84 -3.64
C ARG A 41 9.89 -4.85 -4.17
N SER A 42 10.33 -3.71 -4.70
CA SER A 42 11.69 -3.57 -5.20
C SER A 42 12.74 -3.81 -4.11
N GLU A 43 12.38 -3.44 -2.88
CA GLU A 43 13.30 -3.61 -1.75
C GLU A 43 13.09 -4.93 -1.03
N GLY A 44 12.18 -5.76 -1.52
CA GLY A 44 11.95 -7.08 -0.95
C GLY A 44 11.17 -7.09 0.36
N LEU A 45 10.49 -5.99 0.67
CA LEU A 45 9.72 -5.88 1.91
C LEU A 45 8.34 -6.54 1.80
N ILE A 46 7.80 -6.59 0.59
CA ILE A 46 6.52 -7.25 0.31
C ILE A 46 6.77 -8.37 -0.69
N GLN A 47 6.19 -9.53 -0.44
CA GLN A 47 6.34 -10.70 -1.30
C GLN A 47 5.06 -11.02 -2.04
#